data_113b94406bd97d73e216ddd2b0bd4af7
#
_entry.id   113b94406bd97d73e216ddd2b0bd4af7
#
_cell.length_a   1.000
_cell.length_b   1.000
_cell.length_c   1.000
_cell.angle_alpha   90.00
_cell.angle_beta   90.00
_cell.angle_gamma   90.00
#
_symmetry.space_group_name_H-M   'P 1'
#
loop_
_entity.id
_entity.type
_entity.pdbx_description
1 polymer ?
#
loop_
_entity_poly.entity_id
_entity_poly.type
_entity_poly.pdbx_seq_one_letter_code
_entity_poly.pdbx_strand_id
1 'polypeptide(L)'
;MNKWSQIPKCRPLIVQKYVAKPHLINDTKYDLRIYVLLTSLSPLRIFLYDDGLVRFASNAYSSDANSLSDVFTHLTNYSINKNSSTYQVRQIASSLFLPFC
;
A
#
# COMPACT_ATOMS: atom_id res chain seq x y z
N MET A 1 15.79 -3.75 0.47
CA MET A 1 17.05 -3.63 -0.30
C MET A 1 17.41 -2.17 -0.41
N ASN A 2 18.62 -1.79 -0.07
CA ASN A 2 19.08 -0.40 -0.09
C ASN A 2 20.32 -0.16 -0.99
N LYS A 3 20.81 -1.19 -1.69
CA LYS A 3 21.97 -1.12 -2.61
C LYS A 3 21.65 -1.82 -3.92
N TRP A 4 22.14 -1.25 -5.04
CA TRP A 4 22.00 -1.84 -6.36
C TRP A 4 22.60 -3.25 -6.47
N SER A 5 23.67 -3.53 -5.73
CA SER A 5 24.29 -4.86 -5.69
C SER A 5 23.41 -5.97 -5.12
N GLN A 6 22.36 -5.62 -4.39
CA GLN A 6 21.42 -6.56 -3.77
C GLN A 6 20.26 -6.95 -4.70
N ILE A 7 20.16 -6.32 -5.88
CA ILE A 7 19.09 -6.60 -6.83
C ILE A 7 19.44 -7.87 -7.61
N PRO A 8 18.60 -8.93 -7.52
CA PRO A 8 18.80 -10.13 -8.33
C PRO A 8 18.70 -9.80 -9.82
N LYS A 9 19.69 -10.16 -10.61
CA LYS A 9 19.74 -9.87 -12.07
C LYS A 9 19.15 -11.00 -12.93
N CYS A 10 18.80 -12.11 -12.31
CA CYS A 10 18.44 -13.35 -13.02
C CYS A 10 16.93 -13.49 -13.30
N ARG A 11 16.10 -12.51 -12.95
CA ARG A 11 14.65 -12.54 -13.16
C ARG A 11 14.10 -11.13 -13.41
N PRO A 12 12.98 -11.00 -14.15
CA PRO A 12 12.30 -9.71 -14.29
C PRO A 12 11.86 -9.16 -12.93
N LEU A 13 12.18 -7.89 -12.67
CA LEU A 13 11.85 -7.20 -11.41
C LEU A 13 11.39 -5.79 -11.70
N ILE A 14 10.51 -5.29 -10.83
CA ILE A 14 10.17 -3.88 -10.77
C ILE A 14 10.91 -3.28 -9.58
N VAL A 15 11.69 -2.23 -9.83
CA VAL A 15 12.39 -1.47 -8.79
C VAL A 15 11.79 -0.08 -8.72
N GLN A 16 11.35 0.30 -7.54
CA GLN A 16 10.71 1.60 -7.30
C GLN A 16 11.41 2.33 -6.17
N LYS A 17 11.47 3.67 -6.27
CA LYS A 17 11.94 4.51 -5.18
C LYS A 17 10.99 4.39 -4.00
N TYR A 18 11.53 4.06 -2.83
CA TYR A 18 10.76 3.97 -1.61
C TYR A 18 10.36 5.37 -1.11
N VAL A 19 9.10 5.54 -0.71
CA VAL A 19 8.61 6.77 -0.09
C VAL A 19 8.92 6.71 1.41
N ALA A 20 10.01 7.38 1.81
CA ALA A 20 10.53 7.31 3.17
C ALA A 20 9.70 8.10 4.20
N LYS A 21 8.87 9.04 3.75
CA LYS A 21 7.98 9.84 4.60
C LYS A 21 6.55 9.70 4.10
N PRO A 22 5.90 8.54 4.28
CA PRO A 22 4.50 8.37 3.91
C PRO A 22 3.60 9.15 4.87
N HIS A 23 2.39 9.47 4.40
CA HIS A 23 1.34 9.87 5.32
C HIS A 23 0.96 8.68 6.20
N LEU A 24 0.73 8.91 7.50
CA LEU A 24 0.41 7.87 8.47
C LEU A 24 -0.96 8.13 9.09
N ILE A 25 -1.65 7.08 9.48
CA ILE A 25 -2.85 7.13 10.32
C ILE A 25 -2.53 6.33 11.58
N ASN A 26 -2.62 6.97 12.75
CA ASN A 26 -2.25 6.39 14.04
C ASN A 26 -0.85 5.74 13.99
N ASP A 27 0.13 6.49 13.50
CA ASP A 27 1.53 6.07 13.32
C ASP A 27 1.72 4.82 12.44
N THR A 28 0.70 4.43 11.70
CA THR A 28 0.73 3.22 10.87
C THR A 28 0.68 3.60 9.39
N LYS A 29 1.52 2.95 8.61
CA LYS A 29 1.50 3.07 7.14
C LYS A 29 0.27 2.38 6.59
N TYR A 30 -0.33 3.00 5.57
CA TYR A 30 -1.48 2.45 4.86
C TYR A 30 -1.38 2.65 3.35
N ASP A 31 -2.19 1.96 2.61
CA ASP A 31 -2.45 2.21 1.21
C ASP A 31 -3.97 2.18 0.91
N LEU A 32 -4.32 2.79 -0.21
CA LEU A 32 -5.68 2.81 -0.71
C LEU A 32 -5.80 1.85 -1.91
N ARG A 33 -6.75 0.93 -1.85
CA ARG A 33 -7.15 0.11 -2.98
C ARG A 33 -8.36 0.75 -3.64
N ILE A 34 -8.13 1.40 -4.76
CA ILE A 34 -9.15 2.05 -5.56
C ILE A 34 -9.47 1.18 -6.77
N TYR A 35 -10.73 1.08 -7.13
CA TYR A 35 -11.20 0.29 -8.26
C TYR A 35 -11.60 1.21 -9.41
N VAL A 36 -10.98 1.00 -10.55
CA VAL A 36 -11.22 1.74 -11.78
C VAL A 36 -11.66 0.78 -12.87
N LEU A 37 -12.82 1.04 -13.47
CA LEU A 37 -13.35 0.25 -14.57
C LEU A 37 -13.13 1.02 -15.88
N LEU A 38 -12.42 0.42 -16.80
CA LEU A 38 -12.25 0.89 -18.16
C LEU A 38 -13.19 0.11 -19.08
N THR A 39 -14.21 0.76 -19.62
CA THR A 39 -15.23 0.11 -20.46
C THR A 39 -15.02 0.30 -21.95
N SER A 40 -14.30 1.33 -22.37
CA SER A 40 -14.01 1.62 -23.76
C SER A 40 -12.72 2.44 -23.89
N LEU A 41 -11.97 2.19 -24.96
CA LEU A 41 -10.77 2.94 -25.30
C LEU A 41 -11.06 4.05 -26.34
N SER A 42 -12.06 3.85 -27.19
CA SER A 42 -12.46 4.84 -28.20
C SER A 42 -13.99 4.84 -28.35
N PRO A 43 -14.68 5.88 -27.86
CA PRO A 43 -14.17 6.92 -26.97
C PRO A 43 -13.73 6.38 -25.62
N LEU A 44 -12.77 7.03 -24.96
CA LEU A 44 -12.29 6.62 -23.64
C LEU A 44 -13.40 6.78 -22.60
N ARG A 45 -13.73 5.69 -21.90
CA ARG A 45 -14.72 5.67 -20.81
C ARG A 45 -14.12 4.98 -19.59
N ILE A 46 -13.97 5.76 -18.54
CA ILE A 46 -13.40 5.35 -17.26
C ILE A 46 -14.42 5.63 -16.17
N PHE A 47 -14.66 4.66 -15.32
CA PHE A 47 -15.52 4.78 -14.15
C PHE A 47 -14.67 4.51 -12.91
N LEU A 48 -14.78 5.39 -11.93
CA LEU A 48 -14.23 5.21 -10.61
C LEU A 48 -15.33 4.66 -9.71
N TYR A 49 -15.02 3.56 -9.02
CA TYR A 49 -15.94 3.02 -8.04
C TYR A 49 -15.90 3.89 -6.78
N ASP A 50 -17.07 4.21 -6.23
CA ASP A 50 -17.24 5.18 -5.14
C ASP A 50 -16.71 4.65 -3.80
N ASP A 51 -16.41 3.36 -3.71
CA ASP A 51 -15.90 2.73 -2.50
C ASP A 51 -14.52 2.10 -2.75
N GLY A 52 -13.81 1.78 -1.67
CA GLY A 52 -12.49 1.20 -1.76
C GLY A 52 -12.08 0.53 -0.45
N LEU A 53 -10.85 0.04 -0.41
CA LEU A 53 -10.30 -0.59 0.78
C LEU A 53 -9.06 0.17 1.25
N VAL A 54 -8.98 0.40 2.55
CA VAL A 54 -7.76 0.88 3.19
C VAL A 54 -7.05 -0.32 3.83
N ARG A 55 -5.80 -0.52 3.45
CA ARG A 55 -4.97 -1.60 3.99
C ARG A 55 -3.89 -1.01 4.86
N PHE A 56 -3.78 -1.49 6.08
CA PHE A 56 -2.77 -1.04 7.03
C PHE A 56 -1.62 -2.04 7.14
N ALA A 57 -0.43 -1.53 7.45
CA ALA A 57 0.65 -2.32 8.00
C ALA A 57 0.25 -2.82 9.41
N SER A 58 0.85 -3.91 9.86
CA SER A 58 0.52 -4.48 11.18
C SER A 58 1.23 -3.76 12.32
N ASN A 59 2.41 -3.22 12.04
CA ASN A 59 3.25 -2.53 13.03
C ASN A 59 3.30 -1.02 12.76
N ALA A 60 3.59 -0.24 13.81
CA ALA A 60 3.86 1.18 13.69
C ALA A 60 5.02 1.46 12.72
N TYR A 61 4.91 2.53 11.95
CA TYR A 61 5.91 2.90 10.96
C TYR A 61 7.19 3.39 11.64
N SER A 62 8.32 2.96 11.13
CA SER A 62 9.64 3.46 11.51
C SER A 62 10.44 3.83 10.26
N SER A 63 11.10 4.99 10.31
CA SER A 63 12.02 5.44 9.25
C SER A 63 13.45 4.93 9.42
N ASP A 64 13.73 4.17 10.48
CA ASP A 64 15.07 3.66 10.77
C ASP A 64 15.54 2.66 9.70
N ALA A 65 16.80 2.77 9.32
CA ALA A 65 17.39 1.86 8.33
C ALA A 65 17.36 0.40 8.80
N ASN A 66 17.40 0.16 10.10
CA ASN A 66 17.34 -1.18 10.69
C ASN A 66 15.94 -1.81 10.61
N SER A 67 14.89 -0.99 10.53
CA SER A 67 13.51 -1.45 10.40
C SER A 67 13.16 -1.94 8.99
N LEU A 68 13.97 -1.64 7.97
CA LEU A 68 13.70 -1.98 6.56
C LEU A 68 13.53 -3.49 6.29
N SER A 69 13.99 -4.34 7.18
CA SER A 69 13.79 -5.80 7.10
C SER A 69 12.44 -6.25 7.65
N ASP A 70 11.77 -5.42 8.48
CA ASP A 70 10.45 -5.73 9.02
C ASP A 70 9.36 -5.45 7.99
N VAL A 71 8.90 -6.49 7.34
CA VAL A 71 7.85 -6.43 6.32
C VAL A 71 6.51 -5.96 6.90
N PHE A 72 6.23 -6.21 8.18
CA PHE A 72 4.98 -5.82 8.83
C PHE A 72 4.90 -4.33 9.17
N THR A 73 6.03 -3.63 9.19
CA THR A 73 6.12 -2.19 9.34
C THR A 73 5.98 -1.44 8.01
N HIS A 74 6.48 -2.04 6.92
CA HIS A 74 6.66 -1.33 5.65
C HIS A 74 5.69 -1.75 4.55
N LEU A 75 5.12 -2.96 4.61
CA LEU A 75 4.20 -3.48 3.60
C LEU A 75 2.78 -3.57 4.14
N THR A 76 1.83 -3.18 3.30
CA THR A 76 0.39 -3.14 3.60
C THR A 76 -0.38 -4.29 2.96
N ASN A 77 0.33 -5.19 2.24
CA ASN A 77 -0.27 -6.31 1.52
C ASN A 77 -0.96 -7.28 2.49
N TYR A 78 -2.23 -7.60 2.23
CA TYR A 78 -2.98 -8.57 3.02
C TYR A 78 -2.28 -9.94 3.10
N SER A 79 -1.74 -10.43 1.96
CA SER A 79 -1.05 -11.72 1.91
C SER A 79 0.15 -11.84 2.86
N ILE A 80 0.75 -10.71 3.25
CA ILE A 80 1.86 -10.64 4.21
C ILE A 80 1.29 -10.44 5.61
N ASN A 81 0.47 -9.41 5.79
CA ASN A 81 0.00 -8.98 7.10
C ASN A 81 -0.91 -9.99 7.80
N LYS A 82 -1.66 -10.82 7.05
CA LYS A 82 -2.47 -11.92 7.63
C LYS A 82 -1.66 -12.89 8.50
N ASN A 83 -0.34 -12.93 8.33
CA ASN A 83 0.56 -13.77 9.11
C ASN A 83 1.06 -13.09 10.41
N SER A 84 0.71 -11.82 10.61
CA SER A 84 1.04 -11.09 11.85
C SER A 84 -0.02 -11.35 12.91
N SER A 85 0.40 -11.61 14.14
CA SER A 85 -0.50 -11.78 15.29
C SER A 85 -1.25 -10.49 15.67
N THR A 86 -0.74 -9.34 15.23
CA THR A 86 -1.32 -8.00 15.51
C THR A 86 -2.23 -7.51 14.40
N TYR A 87 -2.35 -8.26 13.31
CA TYR A 87 -3.12 -7.81 12.16
C TYR A 87 -4.62 -7.75 12.46
N GLN A 88 -5.19 -6.58 12.24
CA GLN A 88 -6.64 -6.33 12.33
C GLN A 88 -7.18 -5.92 10.97
N VAL A 89 -8.20 -6.61 10.48
CA VAL A 89 -8.94 -6.17 9.29
C VAL A 89 -9.80 -4.97 9.69
N ARG A 90 -9.43 -3.77 9.25
CA ARG A 90 -10.27 -2.58 9.38
C ARG A 90 -10.89 -2.30 8.02
N GLN A 91 -12.15 -2.65 7.85
CA GLN A 91 -12.99 -2.05 6.83
C GLN A 91 -13.26 -0.61 7.28
N ILE A 92 -12.78 0.35 6.52
CA ILE A 92 -13.20 1.72 6.72
C ILE A 92 -14.44 1.89 5.85
N ALA A 93 -15.57 2.09 6.53
CA ALA A 93 -16.81 2.46 5.88
C ALA A 93 -16.60 3.72 5.02
N SER A 94 -17.34 3.80 3.94
CA SER A 94 -17.40 4.84 2.90
C SER A 94 -17.45 6.31 3.38
N SER A 95 -17.51 6.57 4.66
CA SER A 95 -17.58 7.91 5.27
C SER A 95 -16.24 8.69 5.29
N LEU A 96 -15.14 8.10 4.84
CA LEU A 96 -13.82 8.78 4.78
C LEU A 96 -13.46 9.32 3.39
N PHE A 97 -14.26 9.03 2.38
CA PHE A 97 -14.11 9.69 1.09
C PHE A 97 -14.81 11.04 1.13
N LEU A 98 -14.05 12.08 1.46
CA LEU A 98 -14.44 13.46 1.15
C LEU A 98 -14.62 13.54 -0.37
N PRO A 99 -15.73 14.10 -0.87
CA PRO A 99 -15.87 14.34 -2.29
C PRO A 99 -14.77 15.31 -2.70
N PHE A 100 -13.86 14.85 -3.54
CA PHE A 100 -12.98 15.73 -4.27
C PHE A 100 -13.85 16.45 -5.32
N CYS A 101 -14.14 17.74 -5.07
CA CYS A 101 -14.55 18.68 -6.12
C CYS A 101 -13.38 18.97 -7.04
#